data_ea124bf2795f7211a04954e281a5d39f
#
_entry.id   ea124bf2795f7211a04954e281a5d39f
#
_cell.length_a   1.000
_cell.length_b   1.000
_cell.length_c   1.000
_cell.angle_alpha   90.00
_cell.angle_beta   90.00
_cell.angle_gamma   90.00
#
_symmetry.space_group_name_H-M   'P 1'
#
loop_
_entity.id
_entity.type
_entity.pdbx_description
1 polymer ?
#
loop_
_entity_poly.entity_id
_entity_poly.type
_entity_poly.pdbx_seq_one_letter_code
_entity_poly.pdbx_strand_id
1 'polypeptide(L)'
;MLRIAICDDDAGERTRITEDLRAYADAHSEHGITCTAYPSAFAMLDAFEKTGCPDVALLDVCMPGMLGTELAREILRCSASTDIIFLTASSDYAVDAFSLHAADYIQKPYTREKFS
;
A
#
# COMPACT_ATOMS: atom_id res chain seq x y z
N MET A 1 2.93 15.74 7.67
CA MET A 1 2.37 14.44 8.06
C MET A 1 2.36 13.50 6.88
N LEU A 2 2.79 12.26 7.06
CA LEU A 2 2.79 11.25 6.01
C LEU A 2 1.60 10.31 6.22
N ARG A 3 0.76 10.19 5.21
CA ARG A 3 -0.42 9.32 5.25
C ARG A 3 -0.13 8.07 4.41
N ILE A 4 -0.19 6.91 5.06
CA ILE A 4 0.04 5.62 4.40
C ILE A 4 -1.26 4.81 4.41
N ALA A 5 -1.68 4.33 3.26
CA ALA A 5 -2.82 3.45 3.13
C ALA A 5 -2.35 2.06 2.70
N ILE A 6 -2.90 1.02 3.32
CA ILE A 6 -2.53 -0.37 3.08
C ILE A 6 -3.74 -1.11 2.54
N CYS A 7 -3.57 -1.89 1.48
CA CYS A 7 -4.63 -2.74 0.96
C CYS A 7 -4.14 -4.17 0.80
N ASP A 8 -4.76 -5.10 1.52
CA ASP A 8 -4.47 -6.53 1.47
C ASP A 8 -5.73 -7.26 1.91
N ASP A 9 -6.15 -8.27 1.16
CA ASP A 9 -7.36 -9.03 1.47
C ASP A 9 -7.16 -10.03 2.62
N ASP A 10 -5.92 -10.36 2.97
CA ASP A 10 -5.60 -11.26 4.06
C ASP A 10 -5.53 -10.50 5.38
N ALA A 11 -6.41 -10.85 6.33
CA ALA A 11 -6.50 -10.16 7.62
C ALA A 11 -5.20 -10.27 8.43
N GLY A 12 -4.55 -11.43 8.41
CA GLY A 12 -3.29 -11.64 9.12
C GLY A 12 -2.17 -10.78 8.55
N GLU A 13 -2.09 -10.68 7.23
CA GLU A 13 -1.10 -9.85 6.58
C GLU A 13 -1.36 -8.37 6.85
N ARG A 14 -2.62 -7.93 6.79
CA ARG A 14 -2.97 -6.53 7.12
C ARG A 14 -2.52 -6.17 8.53
N THR A 15 -2.79 -7.03 9.48
CA THR A 15 -2.41 -6.80 10.88
C THR A 15 -0.90 -6.71 11.02
N ARG A 16 -0.18 -7.64 10.42
CA ARG A 16 1.28 -7.68 10.50
C ARG A 16 1.92 -6.44 9.87
N ILE A 17 1.48 -6.06 8.69
CA ILE A 17 2.00 -4.87 8.00
C ILE A 17 1.71 -3.62 8.83
N THR A 18 0.48 -3.50 9.34
CA THR A 18 0.07 -2.36 10.15
C THR A 18 0.91 -2.26 11.42
N GLU A 19 1.15 -3.38 12.10
CA GLU A 19 1.97 -3.40 13.32
C GLU A 19 3.41 -2.99 13.03
N ASP A 20 3.99 -3.48 11.93
CA ASP A 20 5.36 -3.14 11.56
C ASP A 20 5.49 -1.65 11.22
N LEU A 21 4.52 -1.09 10.50
CA LEU A 21 4.52 0.33 10.18
C LEU A 21 4.29 1.21 11.40
N ARG A 22 3.43 0.78 12.33
CA ARG A 22 3.21 1.51 13.58
C ARG A 22 4.46 1.52 14.46
N ALA A 23 5.18 0.40 14.51
CA ALA A 23 6.45 0.35 15.22
C ALA A 23 7.46 1.32 14.63
N TYR A 24 7.52 1.41 13.30
CA TYR A 24 8.36 2.39 12.61
C TYR A 24 7.91 3.82 12.93
N ALA A 25 6.61 4.07 12.87
CA ALA A 25 6.05 5.40 13.15
C ALA A 25 6.34 5.84 14.58
N ASP A 26 6.24 4.94 15.53
CA ASP A 26 6.54 5.24 16.94
C ASP A 26 8.01 5.58 17.14
N ALA A 27 8.90 4.89 16.42
CA ALA A 27 10.34 5.16 16.48
C ALA A 27 10.71 6.49 15.77
N HIS A 28 9.84 6.99 14.89
CA HIS A 28 10.06 8.20 14.10
C HIS A 28 8.91 9.18 14.29
N SER A 29 8.46 9.36 15.53
CA SER A 29 7.26 10.13 15.85
C SER A 29 7.33 11.59 15.41
N GLU A 30 8.51 12.15 15.27
CA GLU A 30 8.71 13.51 14.80
C GLU A 30 8.24 13.74 13.37
N HIS A 31 8.06 12.68 12.59
CA HIS A 31 7.62 12.79 11.19
C HIS A 31 6.10 12.77 11.02
N GLY A 32 5.35 12.38 12.04
CA GLY A 32 3.90 12.35 12.00
C GLY A 32 3.35 11.39 10.94
N ILE A 33 3.53 10.09 11.15
CA ILE A 33 3.08 9.06 10.22
C ILE A 33 1.75 8.47 10.67
N THR A 34 0.77 8.38 9.77
CA THR A 34 -0.51 7.69 10.02
C THR A 34 -0.68 6.55 9.05
N CYS A 35 -1.25 5.44 9.51
CA CYS A 35 -1.50 4.25 8.71
C CYS A 35 -2.96 3.84 8.80
N THR A 36 -3.58 3.52 7.66
CA THR A 36 -4.94 2.99 7.60
C THR A 36 -4.94 1.78 6.67
N ALA A 37 -5.56 0.69 7.10
CA ALA A 37 -5.59 -0.55 6.32
C ALA A 37 -7.00 -0.84 5.82
N TYR A 38 -7.08 -1.39 4.61
CA TYR A 38 -8.33 -1.70 3.93
C TYR A 38 -8.34 -3.16 3.47
N PRO A 39 -9.46 -3.87 3.58
CA PRO A 39 -9.55 -5.29 3.20
C PRO A 39 -9.76 -5.53 1.71
N SER A 40 -10.07 -4.49 0.94
CA SER A 40 -10.34 -4.63 -0.49
C SER A 40 -10.04 -3.34 -1.23
N ALA A 41 -9.86 -3.48 -2.55
CA ALA A 41 -9.66 -2.32 -3.43
C ALA A 41 -10.86 -1.37 -3.37
N PHE A 42 -12.06 -1.92 -3.33
CA PHE A 42 -13.29 -1.11 -3.32
C PHE A 42 -13.42 -0.30 -2.04
N ALA A 43 -13.06 -0.91 -0.88
CA ALA A 43 -13.08 -0.20 0.40
C ALA A 43 -12.08 0.95 0.39
N MET A 44 -10.90 0.74 -0.17
CA MET A 44 -9.88 1.76 -0.27
C MET A 44 -10.31 2.92 -1.16
N LEU A 45 -10.82 2.62 -2.36
CA LEU A 45 -11.27 3.65 -3.30
C LEU A 45 -12.44 4.47 -2.73
N ASP A 46 -13.36 3.80 -2.05
CA ASP A 46 -14.49 4.48 -1.40
C ASP A 46 -13.99 5.48 -0.34
N ALA A 47 -13.02 5.06 0.46
CA ALA A 47 -12.43 5.92 1.48
C ALA A 47 -11.73 7.13 0.85
N PHE A 48 -11.04 6.95 -0.28
CA PHE A 48 -10.31 8.04 -0.94
C PHE A 48 -11.26 9.08 -1.53
N GLU A 49 -12.45 8.68 -1.96
CA GLU A 49 -13.47 9.63 -2.40
C GLU A 49 -13.91 10.55 -1.25
N LYS A 50 -13.93 10.03 -0.03
CA LYS A 50 -14.41 10.76 1.15
C LYS A 50 -13.33 11.58 1.84
N THR A 51 -12.10 11.05 1.90
CA THR A 51 -11.04 11.64 2.71
C THR A 51 -9.80 12.07 1.92
N GLY A 52 -9.82 11.86 0.60
CA GLY A 52 -8.66 12.16 -0.25
C GLY A 52 -7.67 11.02 -0.33
N CYS A 53 -6.69 11.15 -1.22
CA CYS A 53 -5.69 10.12 -1.47
C CYS A 53 -4.53 10.21 -0.48
N PRO A 54 -3.87 9.08 -0.19
CA PRO A 54 -2.72 9.08 0.72
C PRO A 54 -1.45 9.56 0.02
N ASP A 55 -0.39 9.74 0.79
CA ASP A 55 0.93 10.02 0.24
C ASP A 55 1.58 8.75 -0.30
N VAL A 56 1.35 7.62 0.38
CA VAL A 56 1.89 6.31 -0.01
C VAL A 56 0.78 5.27 0.05
N ALA A 57 0.70 4.43 -0.96
CA ALA A 57 -0.21 3.28 -0.99
C ALA A 57 0.60 1.99 -1.04
N LEU A 58 0.45 1.14 -0.03
CA LEU A 58 1.02 -0.21 0.02
C LEU A 58 -0.04 -1.20 -0.42
N LEU A 59 0.18 -1.86 -1.54
CA LEU A 59 -0.84 -2.68 -2.18
C LEU A 59 -0.38 -4.12 -2.38
N ASP A 60 -1.22 -5.09 -2.00
CA ASP A 60 -1.06 -6.45 -2.49
C ASP A 60 -1.56 -6.50 -3.94
N VAL A 61 -0.95 -7.33 -4.77
CA VAL A 61 -1.35 -7.46 -6.17
C VAL A 61 -2.51 -8.42 -6.33
N CYS A 62 -2.42 -9.60 -5.72
CA CYS A 62 -3.40 -10.67 -5.94
C CYS A 62 -4.54 -10.57 -4.93
N MET A 63 -5.60 -9.84 -5.31
CA MET A 63 -6.79 -9.66 -4.48
C MET A 63 -8.04 -10.01 -5.27
N PRO A 64 -9.10 -10.55 -4.62
CA PRO A 64 -10.36 -10.81 -5.32
C PRO A 64 -10.99 -9.51 -5.84
N GLY A 65 -11.56 -9.58 -7.02
CA GLY A 65 -12.33 -8.49 -7.60
C GLY A 65 -11.53 -7.45 -8.37
N MET A 66 -10.37 -7.06 -7.88
CA MET A 66 -9.50 -6.10 -8.56
C MET A 66 -8.05 -6.36 -8.20
N LEU A 67 -7.20 -6.51 -9.20
CA LEU A 67 -5.76 -6.64 -8.96
C LEU A 67 -5.18 -5.35 -8.40
N GLY A 68 -4.13 -5.48 -7.58
CA GLY A 68 -3.43 -4.32 -7.03
C GLY A 68 -2.89 -3.38 -8.11
N THR A 69 -2.47 -3.92 -9.25
CA THR A 69 -2.01 -3.10 -10.37
C THR A 69 -3.14 -2.28 -10.98
N GLU A 70 -4.35 -2.83 -11.05
CA GLU A 70 -5.53 -2.09 -11.49
C GLU A 70 -5.89 -1.01 -10.48
N LEU A 71 -5.84 -1.34 -9.20
CA LEU A 71 -6.09 -0.38 -8.11
C LEU A 71 -5.09 0.76 -8.18
N ALA A 72 -3.81 0.47 -8.41
CA ALA A 72 -2.77 1.48 -8.54
C ALA A 72 -3.07 2.45 -9.68
N ARG A 73 -3.55 1.94 -10.82
CA ARG A 73 -3.91 2.80 -11.96
C ARG A 73 -5.05 3.76 -11.57
N GLU A 74 -6.04 3.26 -10.85
CA GLU A 74 -7.15 4.10 -10.39
C GLU A 74 -6.69 5.17 -9.40
N ILE A 75 -5.82 4.80 -8.48
CA ILE A 75 -5.25 5.76 -7.52
C ILE A 75 -4.46 6.84 -8.24
N LEU A 76 -3.58 6.45 -9.16
CA LEU A 76 -2.73 7.39 -9.90
C LEU A 76 -3.54 8.30 -10.81
N ARG A 77 -4.68 7.85 -11.30
CA ARG A 77 -5.60 8.67 -12.10
C ARG A 77 -6.16 9.81 -11.27
N CYS A 78 -6.42 9.56 -9.98
CA CYS A 78 -6.97 10.57 -9.08
C CYS A 78 -5.88 11.39 -8.38
N SER A 79 -4.70 10.80 -8.19
CA SER A 79 -3.59 11.44 -7.48
C SER A 79 -2.27 10.96 -8.04
N ALA A 80 -1.73 11.68 -9.01
CA ALA A 80 -0.46 11.32 -9.67
C ALA A 80 0.73 11.40 -8.71
N SER A 81 0.58 12.10 -7.58
CA SER A 81 1.65 12.27 -6.60
C SER A 81 1.72 11.18 -5.52
N THR A 82 0.75 10.26 -5.50
CA THR A 82 0.78 9.15 -4.55
C THR A 82 1.86 8.14 -4.96
N ASP A 83 2.75 7.80 -4.02
CA ASP A 83 3.75 6.76 -4.26
C ASP A 83 3.14 5.39 -4.07
N ILE A 84 3.32 4.52 -5.06
CA ILE A 84 2.79 3.15 -5.02
C ILE A 84 3.91 2.19 -4.66
N ILE A 85 3.68 1.37 -3.64
CA ILE A 85 4.57 0.28 -3.27
C ILE A 85 3.76 -1.01 -3.27
N PHE A 86 4.19 -1.99 -4.06
CA PHE A 86 3.56 -3.30 -4.04
C PHE A 86 4.23 -4.20 -3.03
N LEU A 87 3.43 -4.89 -2.22
CA LEU A 87 3.89 -5.83 -1.22
C LEU A 87 3.08 -7.11 -1.39
N THR A 88 3.65 -8.09 -2.08
CA THR A 88 2.90 -9.26 -2.57
C THR A 88 3.77 -10.52 -2.57
N ALA A 89 3.12 -11.69 -2.47
CA ALA A 89 3.79 -12.98 -2.59
C ALA A 89 4.17 -13.30 -4.05
N SER A 90 3.53 -12.65 -5.01
CA SER A 90 3.76 -12.90 -6.43
C SER A 90 4.86 -12.02 -7.00
N SER A 91 5.73 -12.59 -7.84
CA SER A 91 6.72 -11.83 -8.63
C SER A 91 6.23 -11.56 -10.05
N ASP A 92 5.04 -12.07 -10.42
CA ASP A 92 4.58 -12.08 -11.82
C ASP A 92 4.21 -10.69 -12.36
N TYR A 93 4.00 -9.73 -11.46
CA TYR A 93 3.51 -8.40 -11.82
C TYR A 93 4.57 -7.30 -11.73
N ALA A 94 5.85 -7.68 -11.57
CA ALA A 94 6.92 -6.69 -11.42
C ALA A 94 7.06 -5.80 -12.66
N VAL A 95 6.85 -6.35 -13.85
CA VAL A 95 6.91 -5.58 -15.10
C VAL A 95 5.78 -4.55 -15.15
N ASP A 96 4.57 -4.95 -14.74
CA ASP A 96 3.43 -4.02 -14.67
C ASP A 96 3.68 -2.90 -13.67
N ALA A 97 4.26 -3.24 -12.52
CA ALA A 97 4.62 -2.25 -11.50
C ALA A 97 5.64 -1.24 -12.06
N PHE A 98 6.64 -1.71 -12.78
CA PHE A 98 7.63 -0.85 -13.42
C PHE A 98 6.97 0.10 -14.41
N SER A 99 6.04 -0.41 -15.21
CA SER A 99 5.30 0.40 -16.21
C SER A 99 4.44 1.48 -15.55
N LEU A 100 4.01 1.26 -14.31
CA LEU A 100 3.22 2.23 -13.53
C LEU A 100 4.10 3.22 -12.77
N HIS A 101 5.41 3.12 -12.87
CA HIS A 101 6.35 3.92 -12.10
C HIS A 101 6.17 3.75 -10.60
N ALA A 102 5.89 2.52 -10.15
CA ALA A 102 5.79 2.21 -8.73
C ALA A 102 7.12 2.53 -8.04
N ALA A 103 7.02 3.04 -6.81
CA ALA A 103 8.20 3.39 -6.02
C ALA A 103 8.99 2.14 -5.63
N ASP A 104 8.32 1.02 -5.37
CA ASP A 104 9.00 -0.25 -5.05
C ASP A 104 8.06 -1.43 -5.30
N TYR A 105 8.66 -2.61 -5.37
CA TYR A 105 7.95 -3.89 -5.48
C TYR A 105 8.64 -4.86 -4.52
N ILE A 106 7.99 -5.15 -3.40
CA ILE A 106 8.55 -5.98 -2.34
C ILE A 106 7.85 -7.33 -2.33
N GLN A 107 8.63 -8.41 -2.51
CA GLN A 107 8.08 -9.76 -2.50
C GLN A 107 8.03 -10.30 -1.07
N LYS A 108 6.88 -10.86 -0.68
CA LYS A 108 6.72 -11.55 0.61
C LYS A 108 7.41 -12.92 0.56
N PRO A 109 7.96 -13.40 1.68
CA PRO A 109 8.04 -12.72 2.96
C PRO A 109 9.10 -11.60 2.96
N TYR A 110 8.86 -10.59 3.77
CA TYR A 110 9.79 -9.45 3.89
C TYR A 110 10.33 -9.37 5.32
N THR A 111 11.38 -8.58 5.50
CA THR A 111 11.90 -8.28 6.83
C THR A 111 11.50 -6.86 7.22
N ARG A 112 11.45 -6.59 8.54
CA ARG A 112 11.08 -5.26 9.04
C ARG A 112 12.02 -4.17 8.53
N GLU A 113 13.26 -4.50 8.23
CA GLU A 113 14.26 -3.56 7.70
C GLU A 113 13.84 -2.95 6.36
N LYS A 114 12.92 -3.59 5.63
CA LYS A 114 12.43 -3.05 4.37
C LYS A 114 11.71 -1.71 4.54
N PHE A 115 11.20 -1.43 5.74
CA PHE A 115 10.51 -0.18 6.01
C PHE A 115 11.42 0.91 6.59
N SER A 116 12.66 0.59 6.85
CA SER A 116 13.61 1.54 7.46
C SER A 116 14.31 2.47 6.46
#